data_6a1a61543f8085b94e641c19a62d2c60
#
_entry.id   6a1a61543f8085b94e641c19a62d2c60
#
_cell.length_a   1.000
_cell.length_b   1.000
_cell.length_c   1.000
_cell.angle_alpha   90.00
_cell.angle_beta   90.00
_cell.angle_gamma   90.00
#
_symmetry.space_group_name_H-M   'P 1'
#
loop_
_entity.id
_entity.type
_entity.pdbx_description
1 polymer ?
#
loop_
_entity_poly.entity_id
_entity_poly.type
_entity_poly.pdbx_seq_one_letter_code
_entity_poly.pdbx_strand_id
1 'polypeptide(L)'
;GETKVIDLGNAKNINKYINDAILNVKEFPEKSLQLWNIISDTILDPIYDDFKDFKNLYISPDSAINLVPFAALKSPNSDSYLNEIYNIRLITTGRELLKGNFISSNLKSIVVANPYFGENNIQNFKNKKRSNKKFPLVFWDSLSGTEKEGLAISEIIEADLIMGKKATEEFIFKNK
;
A
#
# COMPACT_ATOMS: atom_id res chain seq x y z
N GLY A 1 23.77 1.57 14.83
CA GLY A 1 23.81 0.29 14.11
C GLY A 1 24.76 0.38 12.94
N GLU A 2 25.30 -0.71 12.53
CA GLU A 2 26.19 -0.79 11.38
C GLU A 2 25.35 -0.84 10.09
N THR A 3 25.80 -0.16 9.05
CA THR A 3 25.16 -0.22 7.72
C THR A 3 25.90 -1.27 6.88
N LYS A 4 25.14 -2.20 6.31
CA LYS A 4 25.66 -3.25 5.44
C LYS A 4 25.02 -3.14 4.06
N VAL A 5 25.79 -3.35 3.01
CA VAL A 5 25.32 -3.41 1.62
C VAL A 5 25.54 -4.82 1.12
N ILE A 6 24.47 -5.44 0.61
CA ILE A 6 24.49 -6.80 0.10
C ILE A 6 23.97 -6.80 -1.32
N ASP A 7 24.74 -7.37 -2.26
CA ASP A 7 24.33 -7.52 -3.64
C ASP A 7 23.41 -8.75 -3.77
N LEU A 8 22.16 -8.52 -4.15
CA LEU A 8 21.15 -9.56 -4.39
C LEU A 8 21.17 -10.07 -5.85
N GLY A 9 22.12 -9.62 -6.65
CA GLY A 9 22.26 -10.02 -8.04
C GLY A 9 21.42 -9.21 -9.03
N ASN A 10 21.05 -9.86 -10.14
CA ASN A 10 20.41 -9.15 -11.27
C ASN A 10 18.95 -8.86 -11.02
N ALA A 11 18.62 -7.57 -10.86
CA ALA A 11 17.25 -7.09 -10.65
C ALA A 11 16.23 -7.56 -11.72
N LYS A 12 16.67 -7.76 -12.98
CA LYS A 12 15.78 -8.28 -14.03
C LYS A 12 15.27 -9.68 -13.74
N ASN A 13 16.11 -10.54 -13.13
CA ASN A 13 15.72 -11.90 -12.77
C ASN A 13 14.71 -11.86 -11.62
N ILE A 14 14.97 -11.07 -10.59
CA ILE A 14 14.07 -10.90 -9.43
C ILE A 14 12.71 -10.37 -9.92
N ASN A 15 12.71 -9.33 -10.74
CA ASN A 15 11.49 -8.75 -11.30
C ASN A 15 10.70 -9.78 -12.13
N LYS A 16 11.40 -10.61 -12.90
CA LYS A 16 10.77 -11.67 -13.68
C LYS A 16 10.10 -12.70 -12.76
N TYR A 17 10.79 -13.18 -11.74
CA TYR A 17 10.22 -14.14 -10.78
C TYR A 17 8.98 -13.58 -10.08
N ILE A 18 9.02 -12.31 -9.66
CA ILE A 18 7.88 -11.64 -9.01
C ILE A 18 6.67 -11.58 -9.97
N ASN A 19 6.87 -11.12 -11.19
CA ASN A 19 5.80 -11.03 -12.18
C ASN A 19 5.22 -12.41 -12.52
N ASP A 20 6.09 -13.41 -12.74
CA ASP A 20 5.67 -14.77 -13.04
C ASP A 20 4.90 -15.38 -11.85
N ALA A 21 5.31 -15.13 -10.60
CA ALA A 21 4.62 -15.59 -9.42
C ALA A 21 3.19 -15.02 -9.34
N ILE A 22 3.04 -13.72 -9.56
CA ILE A 22 1.74 -13.04 -9.54
C ILE A 22 0.81 -13.56 -10.66
N LEU A 23 1.33 -13.70 -11.88
CA LEU A 23 0.55 -14.18 -13.02
C LEU A 23 0.07 -15.63 -12.86
N ASN A 24 0.85 -16.48 -12.17
CA ASN A 24 0.50 -17.88 -11.98
C ASN A 24 -0.43 -18.16 -10.79
N VAL A 25 -0.71 -17.19 -9.93
CA VAL A 25 -1.50 -17.40 -8.70
C VAL A 25 -2.83 -18.11 -8.94
N LYS A 26 -3.58 -17.76 -10.00
CA LYS A 26 -4.92 -18.29 -10.25
C LYS A 26 -4.90 -19.63 -10.99
N GLU A 27 -4.05 -19.76 -11.99
CA GLU A 27 -4.05 -20.90 -12.90
C GLU A 27 -3.09 -22.02 -12.48
N PHE A 28 -1.98 -21.63 -11.87
CA PHE A 28 -0.91 -22.55 -11.48
C PHE A 28 -0.39 -22.22 -10.07
N PRO A 29 -1.20 -22.40 -9.01
CA PRO A 29 -0.85 -21.97 -7.65
C PRO A 29 0.42 -22.63 -7.12
N GLU A 30 0.69 -23.90 -7.43
CA GLU A 30 1.91 -24.58 -7.01
C GLU A 30 3.17 -23.95 -7.63
N LYS A 31 3.09 -23.59 -8.91
CA LYS A 31 4.17 -22.90 -9.60
C LYS A 31 4.40 -21.50 -9.03
N SER A 32 3.33 -20.79 -8.69
CA SER A 32 3.41 -19.50 -8.01
C SER A 32 4.11 -19.65 -6.66
N LEU A 33 3.74 -20.65 -5.86
CA LEU A 33 4.37 -20.93 -4.57
C LEU A 33 5.87 -21.24 -4.71
N GLN A 34 6.26 -22.05 -5.69
CA GLN A 34 7.67 -22.33 -5.97
C GLN A 34 8.45 -21.04 -6.30
N LEU A 35 7.86 -20.14 -7.08
CA LEU A 35 8.48 -18.86 -7.42
C LEU A 35 8.63 -17.96 -6.20
N TRP A 36 7.64 -17.93 -5.29
CA TRP A 36 7.75 -17.20 -4.02
C TRP A 36 8.84 -17.77 -3.12
N ASN A 37 9.06 -19.08 -3.11
CA ASN A 37 10.18 -19.68 -2.39
C ASN A 37 11.53 -19.25 -3.01
N ILE A 38 11.67 -19.27 -4.33
CA ILE A 38 12.89 -18.77 -5.02
C ILE A 38 13.13 -17.30 -4.69
N ILE A 39 12.08 -16.47 -4.64
CA ILE A 39 12.18 -15.05 -4.28
C ILE A 39 12.63 -14.91 -2.82
N SER A 40 12.08 -15.72 -1.91
CA SER A 40 12.49 -15.76 -0.51
C SER A 40 13.99 -16.07 -0.39
N ASP A 41 14.43 -17.16 -1.00
CA ASP A 41 15.84 -17.57 -0.98
C ASP A 41 16.75 -16.47 -1.57
N THR A 42 16.32 -15.85 -2.68
CA THR A 42 17.13 -14.81 -3.35
C THR A 42 17.26 -13.54 -2.50
N ILE A 43 16.20 -13.13 -1.81
CA ILE A 43 16.17 -11.85 -1.08
C ILE A 43 16.58 -12.02 0.37
N LEU A 44 16.14 -13.09 1.03
CA LEU A 44 16.28 -13.23 2.48
C LEU A 44 17.51 -14.02 2.91
N ASP A 45 17.87 -15.09 2.20
CA ASP A 45 19.04 -15.90 2.57
C ASP A 45 20.32 -15.07 2.71
N PRO A 46 20.65 -14.17 1.74
CA PRO A 46 21.88 -13.39 1.83
C PRO A 46 21.97 -12.47 3.06
N ILE A 47 20.83 -12.15 3.66
CA ILE A 47 20.73 -11.23 4.80
C ILE A 47 20.25 -11.90 6.08
N TYR A 48 20.00 -13.21 6.04
CA TYR A 48 19.35 -13.94 7.14
C TYR A 48 20.10 -13.80 8.47
N ASP A 49 21.42 -13.95 8.44
CA ASP A 49 22.25 -13.85 9.63
C ASP A 49 22.21 -12.44 10.27
N ASP A 50 21.87 -11.43 9.49
CA ASP A 50 21.78 -10.04 9.97
C ASP A 50 20.46 -9.75 10.69
N PHE A 51 19.40 -10.56 10.49
CA PHE A 51 18.10 -10.27 11.09
C PHE A 51 17.49 -11.42 11.92
N LYS A 52 18.00 -12.64 11.85
CA LYS A 52 17.42 -13.84 12.49
C LYS A 52 17.15 -13.71 13.99
N ASP A 53 17.94 -12.90 14.69
CA ASP A 53 17.85 -12.72 16.16
C ASP A 53 16.92 -11.55 16.57
N PHE A 54 16.34 -10.83 15.60
CA PHE A 54 15.44 -9.70 15.87
C PHE A 54 13.98 -10.14 15.77
N LYS A 55 13.10 -9.51 16.55
CA LYS A 55 11.65 -9.73 16.47
C LYS A 55 10.91 -8.77 15.56
N ASN A 56 11.44 -7.57 15.38
CA ASN A 56 10.81 -6.53 14.59
C ASN A 56 11.61 -6.26 13.32
N LEU A 57 10.99 -6.45 12.17
CA LEU A 57 11.59 -6.19 10.86
C LEU A 57 10.88 -4.98 10.23
N TYR A 58 11.65 -3.97 9.87
CA TYR A 58 11.19 -2.81 9.11
C TYR A 58 11.71 -2.94 7.70
N ILE A 59 10.83 -3.13 6.74
CA ILE A 59 11.18 -3.38 5.34
C ILE A 59 10.72 -2.18 4.51
N SER A 60 11.66 -1.57 3.78
CA SER A 60 11.40 -0.49 2.84
C SER A 60 11.68 -1.00 1.42
N PRO A 61 10.72 -1.68 0.78
CA PRO A 61 10.93 -2.22 -0.55
C PRO A 61 10.91 -1.12 -1.61
N ASP A 62 11.57 -1.36 -2.73
CA ASP A 62 11.55 -0.47 -3.90
C ASP A 62 11.22 -1.25 -5.17
N SER A 63 10.70 -0.54 -6.19
CA SER A 63 10.37 -1.09 -7.50
C SER A 63 9.45 -2.32 -7.42
N ALA A 64 9.73 -3.40 -8.16
CA ALA A 64 8.92 -4.62 -8.17
C ALA A 64 8.90 -5.35 -6.81
N ILE A 65 9.90 -5.14 -5.95
CA ILE A 65 9.95 -5.74 -4.62
C ILE A 65 8.79 -5.26 -3.74
N ASN A 66 8.18 -4.10 -4.04
CA ASN A 66 6.93 -3.67 -3.40
C ASN A 66 5.75 -4.63 -3.58
N LEU A 67 5.79 -5.49 -4.58
CA LEU A 67 4.74 -6.48 -4.87
C LEU A 67 4.97 -7.81 -4.11
N VAL A 68 6.08 -7.94 -3.39
CA VAL A 68 6.44 -9.15 -2.63
C VAL A 68 5.61 -9.20 -1.35
N PRO A 69 4.86 -10.28 -1.12
CA PRO A 69 4.08 -10.47 0.11
C PRO A 69 5.00 -10.95 1.25
N PHE A 70 5.88 -10.09 1.75
CA PHE A 70 6.89 -10.46 2.75
C PHE A 70 6.35 -11.27 3.92
N ALA A 71 5.16 -10.92 4.42
CA ALA A 71 4.54 -11.64 5.53
C ALA A 71 4.26 -13.12 5.22
N ALA A 72 4.04 -13.45 3.94
CA ALA A 72 3.73 -14.79 3.46
C ALA A 72 4.92 -15.50 2.81
N LEU A 73 6.12 -14.92 2.84
CA LEU A 73 7.32 -15.64 2.46
C LEU A 73 7.75 -16.62 3.53
N LYS A 74 8.31 -17.75 3.14
CA LYS A 74 8.97 -18.66 4.08
C LYS A 74 10.22 -18.01 4.66
N SER A 75 10.45 -18.23 5.95
CA SER A 75 11.70 -17.83 6.56
C SER A 75 12.84 -18.75 6.10
N PRO A 76 14.05 -18.21 5.83
CA PRO A 76 15.20 -19.05 5.55
C PRO A 76 15.40 -20.12 6.63
N ASN A 77 15.80 -21.31 6.21
CA ASN A 77 16.07 -22.46 7.10
C ASN A 77 14.88 -22.88 8.00
N SER A 78 13.65 -22.54 7.61
CA SER A 78 12.45 -22.87 8.36
C SER A 78 11.26 -23.14 7.43
N ASP A 79 10.32 -23.97 7.88
CA ASP A 79 9.05 -24.14 7.18
C ASP A 79 8.01 -23.09 7.55
N SER A 80 8.29 -22.25 8.55
CA SER A 80 7.40 -21.20 9.01
C SER A 80 7.42 -19.99 8.10
N TYR A 81 6.31 -19.27 8.05
CA TYR A 81 6.23 -17.98 7.36
C TYR A 81 6.86 -16.86 8.18
N LEU A 82 7.34 -15.81 7.52
CA LEU A 82 7.99 -14.69 8.21
C LEU A 82 7.10 -14.04 9.28
N ASN A 83 5.79 -13.93 9.02
CA ASN A 83 4.85 -13.33 9.98
C ASN A 83 4.58 -14.19 11.22
N GLU A 84 4.95 -15.46 11.20
CA GLU A 84 4.85 -16.35 12.37
C GLU A 84 6.03 -16.15 13.33
N ILE A 85 7.15 -15.66 12.81
CA ILE A 85 8.40 -15.49 13.55
C ILE A 85 8.63 -14.02 13.91
N TYR A 86 8.31 -13.10 12.98
CA TYR A 86 8.67 -11.69 13.04
C TYR A 86 7.46 -10.76 13.01
N ASN A 87 7.56 -9.64 13.70
CA ASN A 87 6.66 -8.51 13.52
C ASN A 87 7.15 -7.69 12.33
N ILE A 88 6.49 -7.83 11.18
CA ILE A 88 6.88 -7.17 9.94
C ILE A 88 6.14 -5.84 9.81
N ARG A 89 6.88 -4.77 9.51
CA ARG A 89 6.35 -3.45 9.19
C ARG A 89 6.92 -2.97 7.87
N LEU A 90 6.04 -2.79 6.88
CA LEU A 90 6.41 -2.14 5.63
C LEU A 90 6.41 -0.63 5.84
N ILE A 91 7.47 0.01 5.42
CA ILE A 91 7.66 1.46 5.51
C ILE A 91 8.04 2.01 4.14
N THR A 92 7.60 3.21 3.80
CA THR A 92 7.93 3.85 2.52
C THR A 92 9.38 4.30 2.51
N THR A 93 9.88 4.75 3.65
CA THR A 93 11.25 5.23 3.80
C THR A 93 11.70 5.08 5.26
N GLY A 94 13.02 4.85 5.46
CA GLY A 94 13.60 4.80 6.79
C GLY A 94 13.39 6.09 7.63
N ARG A 95 13.02 7.21 7.00
CA ARG A 95 12.66 8.44 7.72
C ARG A 95 11.41 8.28 8.58
N GLU A 96 10.54 7.32 8.27
CA GLU A 96 9.37 7.04 9.09
C GLU A 96 9.75 6.57 10.50
N LEU A 97 10.89 5.90 10.63
CA LEU A 97 11.42 5.47 11.93
C LEU A 97 11.89 6.64 12.80
N LEU A 98 12.21 7.78 12.17
CA LEU A 98 12.63 9.00 12.87
C LEU A 98 11.43 9.86 13.31
N LYS A 99 10.27 9.63 12.70
CA LYS A 99 9.03 10.25 13.17
C LYS A 99 8.73 9.59 14.52
N GLY A 100 8.95 10.30 15.60
CA GLY A 100 8.58 9.84 16.94
C GLY A 100 7.11 9.40 16.96
N ASN A 101 6.73 8.60 17.93
CA ASN A 101 5.34 8.27 18.14
C ASN A 101 4.54 9.57 18.12
N PHE A 102 3.80 9.81 17.03
CA PHE A 102 2.79 10.85 17.05
C PHE A 102 1.83 10.44 18.15
N ILE A 103 2.02 11.06 19.32
CA ILE A 103 1.00 11.03 20.34
C ILE A 103 -0.19 11.64 19.63
N SER A 104 -1.19 10.82 19.39
CA SER A 104 -2.48 11.26 18.88
C SER A 104 -2.86 12.47 19.72
N SER A 105 -2.71 13.67 19.15
CA SER A 105 -3.39 14.83 19.69
C SER A 105 -4.85 14.43 19.78
N ASN A 106 -5.63 15.01 20.69
CA ASN A 106 -7.06 14.74 20.87
C ASN A 106 -7.90 15.06 19.60
N LEU A 107 -7.35 14.86 18.41
CA LEU A 107 -7.99 15.04 17.13
C LEU A 107 -8.93 13.86 16.90
N LYS A 108 -10.17 14.18 16.65
CA LYS A 108 -11.20 13.22 16.32
C LYS A 108 -10.91 12.61 14.95
N SER A 109 -11.05 11.30 14.82
CA SER A 109 -10.94 10.62 13.54
C SER A 109 -12.00 11.13 12.55
N ILE A 110 -11.66 11.18 11.27
CA ILE A 110 -12.55 11.61 10.21
C ILE A 110 -12.65 10.50 9.16
N VAL A 111 -13.86 10.13 8.78
CA VAL A 111 -14.14 9.25 7.65
C VAL A 111 -14.70 10.08 6.51
N VAL A 112 -14.07 10.00 5.34
CA VAL A 112 -14.54 10.68 4.12
C VAL A 112 -15.05 9.62 3.15
N ALA A 113 -16.34 9.70 2.79
CA ALA A 113 -17.01 8.73 1.94
C ALA A 113 -17.95 9.38 0.94
N ASN A 114 -18.28 8.70 -0.14
CA ASN A 114 -19.21 9.12 -1.18
C ASN A 114 -19.11 10.62 -1.54
N PRO A 115 -17.95 11.11 -2.01
CA PRO A 115 -17.78 12.50 -2.38
C PRO A 115 -18.66 12.85 -3.60
N TYR A 116 -19.14 14.10 -3.66
CA TYR A 116 -19.90 14.59 -4.78
C TYR A 116 -18.98 15.05 -5.90
N PHE A 117 -18.95 14.32 -7.02
CA PHE A 117 -18.10 14.61 -8.17
C PHE A 117 -18.73 15.62 -9.18
N GLY A 118 -19.87 16.18 -8.86
CA GLY A 118 -20.60 17.10 -9.75
C GLY A 118 -21.70 16.40 -10.54
N GLU A 119 -22.53 17.19 -11.22
CA GLU A 119 -23.53 16.67 -12.14
C GLU A 119 -22.92 16.47 -13.53
N ASN A 120 -23.26 15.36 -14.19
CA ASN A 120 -22.86 15.05 -15.58
C ASN A 120 -23.56 15.99 -16.59
N ASN A 121 -23.42 17.30 -16.42
CA ASN A 121 -23.95 18.29 -17.34
C ASN A 121 -23.00 18.47 -18.53
N ILE A 122 -23.05 17.55 -19.49
CA ILE A 122 -22.30 17.58 -20.75
C ILE A 122 -22.53 18.91 -21.51
N GLN A 123 -23.65 19.62 -21.26
CA GLN A 123 -24.00 20.86 -21.95
C GLN A 123 -23.16 22.06 -21.50
N ASN A 124 -22.63 22.08 -20.26
CA ASN A 124 -21.89 23.24 -19.74
C ASN A 124 -20.44 23.34 -20.20
N PHE A 125 -19.91 22.30 -20.85
CA PHE A 125 -18.49 22.28 -21.27
C PHE A 125 -18.21 22.82 -22.66
N LYS A 126 -19.25 23.04 -23.51
CA LYS A 126 -19.05 23.64 -24.83
C LYS A 126 -18.64 25.11 -24.80
N ASN A 127 -18.81 25.80 -23.68
CA ASN A 127 -18.60 27.25 -23.55
C ASN A 127 -17.35 27.67 -22.75
N LYS A 128 -16.57 26.76 -22.18
CA LYS A 128 -15.29 27.13 -21.54
C LYS A 128 -14.16 27.09 -22.55
N LYS A 129 -13.76 28.28 -23.03
CA LYS A 129 -12.56 28.50 -23.86
C LYS A 129 -11.35 27.80 -23.23
N ARG A 130 -10.70 27.03 -24.05
CA ARG A 130 -9.50 26.23 -23.91
C ARG A 130 -8.43 26.84 -22.99
N SER A 131 -8.16 26.24 -21.87
CA SER A 131 -6.82 26.20 -21.31
C SER A 131 -6.04 25.06 -21.98
N ASN A 132 -4.81 25.32 -22.39
CA ASN A 132 -3.98 24.43 -23.22
C ASN A 132 -3.44 23.16 -22.49
N LYS A 133 -4.16 22.58 -21.56
CA LYS A 133 -3.79 21.30 -20.94
C LYS A 133 -4.76 20.21 -21.38
N LYS A 134 -4.27 19.33 -22.22
CA LYS A 134 -4.92 18.09 -22.69
C LYS A 134 -4.98 17.04 -21.55
N PHE A 135 -5.75 17.29 -20.51
CA PHE A 135 -6.18 16.20 -19.65
C PHE A 135 -7.60 15.82 -20.07
N PRO A 136 -7.89 14.54 -20.38
CA PRO A 136 -9.26 14.11 -20.59
C PRO A 136 -10.03 14.41 -19.31
N LEU A 137 -11.19 15.06 -19.46
CA LEU A 137 -12.13 15.24 -18.34
C LEU A 137 -12.67 13.85 -18.01
N VAL A 138 -12.17 13.26 -16.94
CA VAL A 138 -12.67 12.01 -16.41
C VAL A 138 -13.86 12.36 -15.52
N PHE A 139 -15.04 11.88 -15.89
CA PHE A 139 -16.23 11.97 -15.04
C PHE A 139 -16.28 10.71 -14.18
N TRP A 140 -16.51 10.93 -12.91
CA TRP A 140 -16.67 9.83 -11.97
C TRP A 140 -18.14 9.75 -11.56
N ASP A 141 -18.68 8.55 -11.59
CA ASP A 141 -20.03 8.28 -11.08
C ASP A 141 -20.02 8.30 -9.55
N SER A 142 -21.21 8.52 -8.97
CA SER A 142 -21.38 8.44 -7.53
C SER A 142 -20.96 7.07 -6.99
N LEU A 143 -20.19 7.07 -5.92
CA LEU A 143 -19.72 5.88 -5.23
C LEU A 143 -20.70 5.46 -4.11
N SER A 144 -21.94 5.16 -4.47
CA SER A 144 -23.02 4.84 -3.53
C SER A 144 -22.68 3.69 -2.55
N GLY A 145 -21.84 2.74 -2.98
CA GLY A 145 -21.35 1.68 -2.09
C GLY A 145 -20.52 2.20 -0.93
N THR A 146 -19.73 3.26 -1.15
CA THR A 146 -18.86 3.83 -0.10
C THR A 146 -19.63 4.61 0.97
N GLU A 147 -20.89 4.97 0.73
CA GLU A 147 -21.75 5.59 1.75
C GLU A 147 -22.02 4.62 2.90
N LYS A 148 -22.46 3.41 2.58
CA LYS A 148 -22.74 2.38 3.59
C LYS A 148 -21.48 1.95 4.33
N GLU A 149 -20.38 1.81 3.61
CA GLU A 149 -19.07 1.49 4.17
C GLU A 149 -18.60 2.61 5.11
N GLY A 150 -18.70 3.86 4.67
CA GLY A 150 -18.30 5.02 5.47
C GLY A 150 -19.12 5.17 6.76
N LEU A 151 -20.43 4.89 6.70
CA LEU A 151 -21.30 4.86 7.89
C LEU A 151 -20.81 3.78 8.86
N ALA A 152 -20.65 2.55 8.41
CA ALA A 152 -20.21 1.44 9.27
C ALA A 152 -18.84 1.69 9.90
N ILE A 153 -17.87 2.20 9.12
CA ILE A 153 -16.53 2.52 9.64
C ILE A 153 -16.61 3.65 10.67
N SER A 154 -17.36 4.72 10.39
CA SER A 154 -17.47 5.85 11.32
C SER A 154 -18.07 5.48 12.67
N GLU A 155 -19.01 4.53 12.70
CA GLU A 155 -19.56 3.98 13.94
C GLU A 155 -18.52 3.14 14.72
N ILE A 156 -17.77 2.28 14.02
CA ILE A 156 -16.77 1.39 14.65
C ILE A 156 -15.64 2.17 15.33
N ILE A 157 -15.16 3.25 14.68
CA ILE A 157 -14.01 4.02 15.17
C ILE A 157 -14.42 5.35 15.83
N GLU A 158 -15.72 5.59 16.04
CA GLU A 158 -16.27 6.82 16.61
C GLU A 158 -15.78 8.08 15.90
N ALA A 159 -15.78 8.07 14.55
CA ALA A 159 -15.28 9.14 13.71
C ALA A 159 -16.37 10.08 13.21
N ASP A 160 -15.98 11.32 12.87
CA ASP A 160 -16.85 12.22 12.13
C ASP A 160 -16.94 11.78 10.66
N LEU A 161 -18.18 11.60 10.17
CA LEU A 161 -18.43 11.20 8.79
C LEU A 161 -18.68 12.43 7.90
N ILE A 162 -17.88 12.56 6.85
CA ILE A 162 -17.96 13.63 5.86
C ILE A 162 -18.32 13.04 4.50
N MET A 163 -19.45 13.46 3.93
CA MET A 163 -19.97 12.92 2.66
C MET A 163 -20.46 14.02 1.71
N GLY A 164 -20.69 13.63 0.46
CA GLY A 164 -21.29 14.46 -0.57
C GLY A 164 -20.49 15.74 -0.84
N LYS A 165 -21.17 16.88 -0.90
CA LYS A 165 -20.55 18.18 -1.20
C LYS A 165 -19.59 18.69 -0.14
N LYS A 166 -19.61 18.12 1.07
CA LYS A 166 -18.65 18.45 2.13
C LYS A 166 -17.34 17.67 2.03
N ALA A 167 -17.35 16.54 1.34
CA ALA A 167 -16.17 15.69 1.14
C ALA A 167 -15.27 16.30 0.05
N THR A 168 -14.51 17.33 0.39
CA THR A 168 -13.62 18.06 -0.52
C THR A 168 -12.19 18.04 0.01
N GLU A 169 -11.22 18.16 -0.91
CA GLU A 169 -9.80 18.33 -0.54
C GLU A 169 -9.59 19.53 0.37
N GLU A 170 -10.29 20.64 0.11
CA GLU A 170 -10.23 21.85 0.93
C GLU A 170 -10.63 21.58 2.40
N PHE A 171 -11.66 20.76 2.61
CA PHE A 171 -12.08 20.35 3.95
C PHE A 171 -10.96 19.59 4.66
N ILE A 172 -10.34 18.64 3.98
CA ILE A 172 -9.24 17.83 4.54
C ILE A 172 -8.04 18.72 4.92
N PHE A 173 -7.68 19.68 4.07
CA PHE A 173 -6.55 20.57 4.34
C PHE A 173 -6.78 21.57 5.47
N LYS A 174 -8.02 21.99 5.70
CA LYS A 174 -8.39 22.94 6.79
C LYS A 174 -8.47 22.26 8.17
N ASN A 175 -8.66 20.96 8.22
CA ASN A 175 -8.83 20.20 9.46
C ASN A 175 -7.64 19.28 9.79
N LYS A 176 -6.46 19.66 9.32
CA LYS A 176 -5.18 19.01 9.64
C LYS A 176 -4.65 19.46 10.99
#